data_233f8301117f04e7eb420aa73cbd5848
#
_entry.id   233f8301117f04e7eb420aa73cbd5848
#
_cell.length_a   1.000
_cell.length_b   1.000
_cell.length_c   1.000
_cell.angle_alpha   90.00
_cell.angle_beta   90.00
_cell.angle_gamma   90.00
#
_symmetry.space_group_name_H-M   'P 1'
#
loop_
_entity.id
_entity.type
_entity.pdbx_description
1 polymer ?
#
loop_
_entity_poly.entity_id
_entity_poly.type
_entity_poly.pdbx_seq_one_letter_code
_entity_poly.pdbx_strand_id
1 'polypeptide(L)'
;MTQQAAQTAAYSPRRERLRRALFRGESLHLGNREYLKAARTLLDELLGSDVGSGDLTVAALQLADEHAGAKILAKEAGVIAGLAEFCWLLNRDDVEVKVCKQDGEAIDAGDVILEIEGRRSDLLAQERVGLNILQRLSGIATATRRFQELLHRRNPDAHVVATRKTPWGLLDKRAVHLGGGGTHRLGLWDAILVKNNHLALLANREEEAVRIAVERAWPARQSAAFIEVEVRSELAALAAAQAFRRVQESSHEESDGHCPCLLLLDNMSPGQMSAIIAELRAQKLLDHVVTEASGNISESNIEEYATCGVDAISMGALTHSPRALDLCARL
;
A
#
# COMPACT_ATOMS: atom_id res chain seq x y z
N MET A 1 25.73 12.45 17.46
CA MET A 1 25.30 11.20 18.14
C MET A 1 23.97 10.81 17.55
N THR A 2 23.95 9.75 16.86
CA THR A 2 23.21 9.29 15.71
C THR A 2 21.76 8.89 15.97
N GLN A 3 20.88 9.23 15.03
CA GLN A 3 19.46 8.85 14.90
C GLN A 3 19.17 7.31 14.88
N GLN A 4 20.15 6.48 15.05
CA GLN A 4 20.03 5.00 15.06
C GLN A 4 19.69 4.40 16.44
N ALA A 5 19.62 5.19 17.51
CA ALA A 5 19.38 4.67 18.87
C ALA A 5 17.91 4.65 19.29
N ALA A 6 16.96 5.08 18.43
CA ALA A 6 15.53 5.16 18.77
C ALA A 6 14.70 3.97 18.24
N GLN A 7 15.30 2.95 17.64
CA GLN A 7 14.58 1.88 16.92
C GLN A 7 14.50 0.51 17.60
N THR A 8 14.88 0.36 18.86
CA THR A 8 14.77 -0.92 19.59
C THR A 8 13.83 -0.85 20.80
N ALA A 9 12.67 -0.24 20.66
CA ALA A 9 11.55 -0.57 21.53
C ALA A 9 11.01 -1.92 21.04
N ALA A 10 11.17 -2.98 21.81
CA ALA A 10 10.62 -4.30 21.49
C ALA A 10 9.11 -4.13 21.18
N TYR A 11 8.71 -4.36 19.94
CA TYR A 11 7.30 -4.34 19.55
C TYR A 11 6.55 -5.43 20.33
N SER A 12 5.30 -5.16 20.72
CA SER A 12 4.45 -6.22 21.24
C SER A 12 4.28 -7.31 20.16
N PRO A 13 4.13 -8.60 20.53
CA PRO A 13 3.94 -9.69 19.55
C PRO A 13 2.82 -9.40 18.52
N ARG A 14 1.79 -8.65 18.93
CA ARG A 14 0.68 -8.26 18.05
C ARG A 14 1.11 -7.24 16.99
N ARG A 15 1.92 -6.24 17.34
CA ARG A 15 2.46 -5.27 16.38
C ARG A 15 3.39 -5.92 15.37
N GLU A 16 4.18 -6.90 15.81
CA GLU A 16 5.05 -7.65 14.91
C GLU A 16 4.23 -8.46 13.91
N ARG A 17 3.16 -9.13 14.33
CA ARG A 17 2.24 -9.83 13.42
C ARG A 17 1.58 -8.88 12.42
N LEU A 18 1.14 -7.70 12.86
CA LEU A 18 0.60 -6.65 11.99
C LEU A 18 1.60 -6.27 10.89
N ARG A 19 2.85 -5.97 11.28
CA ARG A 19 3.89 -5.58 10.33
C ARG A 19 4.19 -6.69 9.33
N ARG A 20 4.38 -7.91 9.81
CA ARG A 20 4.62 -9.09 8.95
C ARG A 20 3.50 -9.32 7.95
N ALA A 21 2.25 -9.12 8.35
CA ALA A 21 1.08 -9.29 7.49
C ALA A 21 0.94 -8.17 6.45
N LEU A 22 0.94 -6.92 6.91
CA LEU A 22 0.42 -5.80 6.12
C LEU A 22 1.51 -4.85 5.57
N PHE A 23 2.77 -4.89 6.08
CA PHE A 23 3.85 -4.01 5.66
C PHE A 23 4.88 -4.76 4.80
N ARG A 24 4.53 -4.99 3.55
CA ARG A 24 5.34 -5.76 2.60
C ARG A 24 6.07 -4.88 1.57
N GLY A 25 6.04 -3.57 1.78
CA GLY A 25 6.53 -2.58 0.82
C GLY A 25 8.04 -2.60 0.60
N GLU A 26 8.83 -3.08 1.57
CA GLU A 26 10.28 -3.20 1.42
C GLU A 26 10.69 -4.12 0.25
N SER A 27 9.86 -5.09 -0.11
CA SER A 27 10.08 -5.95 -1.28
C SER A 27 9.73 -5.27 -2.61
N LEU A 28 9.05 -4.12 -2.58
CA LEU A 28 8.61 -3.40 -3.78
C LEU A 28 9.67 -2.41 -4.25
N HIS A 29 10.73 -2.90 -4.88
CA HIS A 29 11.82 -2.11 -5.45
C HIS A 29 12.34 -2.74 -6.74
N LEU A 30 13.00 -1.98 -7.60
CA LEU A 30 13.47 -2.43 -8.93
C LEU A 30 14.51 -3.57 -8.87
N GLY A 31 15.16 -3.81 -7.73
CA GLY A 31 16.01 -4.99 -7.50
C GLY A 31 15.21 -6.28 -7.25
N ASN A 32 13.92 -6.20 -6.99
CA ASN A 32 13.04 -7.38 -6.85
C ASN A 32 12.48 -7.77 -8.23
N ARG A 33 12.67 -9.03 -8.62
CA ARG A 33 12.29 -9.53 -9.96
C ARG A 33 10.80 -9.38 -10.28
N GLU A 34 9.94 -9.64 -9.31
CA GLU A 34 8.47 -9.58 -9.47
C GLU A 34 8.02 -8.12 -9.63
N TYR A 35 8.55 -7.24 -8.78
CA TYR A 35 8.27 -5.82 -8.85
C TYR A 35 8.80 -5.21 -10.16
N LEU A 36 10.05 -5.49 -10.52
CA LEU A 36 10.66 -5.02 -11.77
C LEU A 36 9.83 -5.44 -12.98
N LYS A 37 9.37 -6.70 -13.03
CA LYS A 37 8.52 -7.18 -14.11
C LYS A 37 7.23 -6.38 -14.21
N ALA A 38 6.55 -6.15 -13.09
CA ALA A 38 5.30 -5.39 -13.04
C ALA A 38 5.51 -3.92 -13.46
N ALA A 39 6.55 -3.27 -12.89
CA ALA A 39 6.93 -1.90 -13.22
C ALA A 39 7.25 -1.75 -14.71
N ARG A 40 8.16 -2.58 -15.22
CA ARG A 40 8.55 -2.56 -16.63
C ARG A 40 7.36 -2.70 -17.57
N THR A 41 6.48 -3.68 -17.34
CA THR A 41 5.32 -3.90 -18.20
C THR A 41 4.43 -2.67 -18.27
N LEU A 42 4.13 -2.04 -17.12
CA LEU A 42 3.31 -0.84 -17.08
C LEU A 42 3.99 0.36 -17.73
N LEU A 43 5.27 0.60 -17.43
CA LEU A 43 6.02 1.74 -17.95
C LEU A 43 6.22 1.64 -19.47
N ASP A 44 6.49 0.44 -19.99
CA ASP A 44 6.60 0.17 -21.43
C ASP A 44 5.26 0.43 -22.13
N GLU A 45 4.14 0.05 -21.54
CA GLU A 45 2.80 0.26 -22.09
C GLU A 45 2.44 1.75 -22.10
N LEU A 46 2.69 2.46 -20.99
CA LEU A 46 2.42 3.89 -20.89
C LEU A 46 3.24 4.70 -21.91
N LEU A 47 4.54 4.43 -21.99
CA LEU A 47 5.42 5.13 -22.93
C LEU A 47 5.07 4.77 -24.38
N GLY A 48 4.87 3.50 -24.69
CA GLY A 48 4.52 3.06 -26.04
C GLY A 48 3.20 3.62 -26.53
N SER A 49 2.21 3.76 -25.63
CA SER A 49 0.90 4.34 -25.99
C SER A 49 0.94 5.86 -26.19
N ASP A 50 1.81 6.57 -25.49
CA ASP A 50 1.94 8.03 -25.58
C ASP A 50 2.80 8.45 -26.80
N VAL A 51 3.95 7.84 -26.98
CA VAL A 51 4.90 8.16 -28.06
C VAL A 51 4.44 7.58 -29.40
N GLY A 52 3.87 6.38 -29.42
CA GLY A 52 3.37 5.74 -30.64
C GLY A 52 4.42 5.68 -31.74
N SER A 53 4.16 6.32 -32.86
CA SER A 53 5.07 6.40 -34.03
C SER A 53 6.08 7.57 -33.96
N GLY A 54 6.06 8.37 -32.90
CA GLY A 54 6.98 9.50 -32.69
C GLY A 54 6.28 10.83 -32.39
N ASP A 55 7.07 11.81 -31.95
CA ASP A 55 6.57 13.17 -31.65
C ASP A 55 6.40 14.02 -32.92
N LEU A 56 5.15 14.23 -33.30
CA LEU A 56 4.80 15.05 -34.47
C LEU A 56 5.22 16.52 -34.32
N THR A 57 5.27 17.04 -33.10
CA THR A 57 5.66 18.44 -32.84
C THR A 57 7.15 18.62 -33.08
N VAL A 58 7.98 17.73 -32.52
CA VAL A 58 9.44 17.74 -32.75
C VAL A 58 9.74 17.60 -34.22
N ALA A 59 9.06 16.67 -34.93
CA ALA A 59 9.24 16.45 -36.36
C ALA A 59 8.80 17.67 -37.18
N ALA A 60 7.66 18.28 -36.91
CA ALA A 60 7.12 19.42 -37.64
C ALA A 60 7.97 20.70 -37.47
N LEU A 61 8.51 20.90 -36.25
CA LEU A 61 9.33 22.06 -35.93
C LEU A 61 10.78 21.88 -36.37
N GLN A 62 11.19 20.68 -36.82
CA GLN A 62 12.56 20.34 -37.21
C GLN A 62 13.56 20.79 -36.13
N LEU A 63 13.21 20.55 -34.87
CA LEU A 63 14.05 20.92 -33.73
C LEU A 63 15.41 20.20 -33.83
N ALA A 64 16.50 20.98 -33.69
CA ALA A 64 17.83 20.40 -33.60
C ALA A 64 17.90 19.47 -32.40
N ASP A 65 18.42 18.25 -32.61
CA ASP A 65 18.57 17.25 -31.56
C ASP A 65 19.86 17.53 -30.75
N GLU A 66 19.80 18.62 -30.01
CA GLU A 66 20.90 19.08 -29.14
C GLU A 66 20.68 18.57 -27.72
N HIS A 67 21.74 18.52 -26.94
CA HIS A 67 21.64 18.28 -25.51
C HIS A 67 20.94 19.45 -24.81
N ALA A 68 20.03 19.15 -23.90
CA ALA A 68 19.29 20.09 -23.09
C ALA A 68 19.22 19.63 -21.66
N GLY A 69 19.11 20.58 -20.73
CA GLY A 69 18.86 20.31 -19.31
C GLY A 69 17.42 20.62 -18.94
N ALA A 70 16.83 19.81 -18.08
CA ALA A 70 15.52 20.08 -17.50
C ALA A 70 15.52 19.84 -15.99
N LYS A 71 14.62 20.52 -15.27
CA LYS A 71 14.40 20.34 -13.84
C LYS A 71 12.96 19.93 -13.56
N ILE A 72 12.77 18.94 -12.72
CA ILE A 72 11.45 18.62 -12.17
C ILE A 72 11.30 19.36 -10.85
N LEU A 73 10.22 20.13 -10.73
CA LEU A 73 9.92 21.01 -9.58
C LEU A 73 8.59 20.64 -8.96
N ALA A 74 8.54 20.70 -7.64
CA ALA A 74 7.30 20.64 -6.89
C ALA A 74 6.55 21.98 -6.97
N LYS A 75 5.23 21.94 -7.23
CA LYS A 75 4.36 23.11 -7.22
C LYS A 75 3.51 23.21 -5.95
N GLU A 76 3.43 22.13 -5.20
CA GLU A 76 2.76 22.06 -3.90
C GLU A 76 3.55 21.14 -2.94
N ALA A 77 3.28 21.24 -1.64
CA ALA A 77 3.87 20.38 -0.63
C ALA A 77 3.27 18.98 -0.66
N GLY A 78 4.09 17.96 -0.36
CA GLY A 78 3.65 16.57 -0.33
C GLY A 78 4.76 15.59 0.02
N VAL A 79 4.59 14.35 -0.40
CA VAL A 79 5.56 13.25 -0.28
C VAL A 79 5.93 12.78 -1.68
N ILE A 80 7.21 12.87 -2.03
CA ILE A 80 7.67 12.41 -3.33
C ILE A 80 7.74 10.89 -3.39
N ALA A 81 7.28 10.31 -4.52
CA ALA A 81 7.33 8.87 -4.77
C ALA A 81 7.41 8.57 -6.27
N GLY A 82 8.09 7.49 -6.64
CA GLY A 82 8.24 7.05 -8.01
C GLY A 82 9.53 7.51 -8.67
N LEU A 83 10.49 8.03 -7.91
CA LEU A 83 11.78 8.47 -8.42
C LEU A 83 12.57 7.32 -9.05
N ALA A 84 12.57 6.16 -8.41
CA ALA A 84 13.26 4.98 -8.93
C ALA A 84 12.67 4.54 -10.28
N GLU A 85 11.35 4.54 -10.42
CA GLU A 85 10.62 4.18 -11.64
C GLU A 85 10.85 5.21 -12.75
N PHE A 86 10.84 6.50 -12.39
CA PHE A 86 11.14 7.59 -13.32
C PHE A 86 12.58 7.51 -13.84
N CYS A 87 13.57 7.37 -12.95
CA CYS A 87 14.98 7.21 -13.35
C CYS A 87 15.18 5.97 -14.24
N TRP A 88 14.50 4.85 -13.92
CA TRP A 88 14.57 3.64 -14.74
C TRP A 88 13.97 3.85 -16.14
N LEU A 89 12.92 4.67 -16.27
CA LEU A 89 12.33 5.04 -17.55
C LEU A 89 13.33 5.83 -18.42
N LEU A 90 14.02 6.82 -17.82
CA LEU A 90 14.98 7.68 -18.50
C LEU A 90 16.29 6.99 -18.86
N ASN A 91 16.78 6.06 -18.03
CA ASN A 91 18.06 5.36 -18.23
C ASN A 91 18.09 4.40 -19.42
N ARG A 92 17.08 4.41 -20.28
CA ARG A 92 17.03 3.66 -21.54
C ARG A 92 17.77 4.36 -22.68
N ASP A 93 17.89 5.66 -22.55
CA ASP A 93 18.51 6.56 -23.51
C ASP A 93 19.66 7.26 -22.78
N ASP A 94 20.58 7.89 -23.49
CA ASP A 94 21.75 8.59 -22.92
C ASP A 94 21.32 9.85 -22.13
N VAL A 95 20.50 9.65 -21.07
CA VAL A 95 20.00 10.70 -20.19
C VAL A 95 20.67 10.61 -18.83
N GLU A 96 21.35 11.67 -18.43
CA GLU A 96 21.93 11.81 -17.09
C GLU A 96 20.90 12.35 -16.13
N VAL A 97 20.73 11.69 -14.97
CA VAL A 97 19.77 12.07 -13.94
C VAL A 97 20.47 12.32 -12.62
N LYS A 98 20.34 13.56 -12.11
CA LYS A 98 20.74 13.91 -10.75
C LYS A 98 19.52 13.97 -9.85
N VAL A 99 19.44 13.04 -8.92
CA VAL A 99 18.34 12.97 -7.94
C VAL A 99 18.62 13.92 -6.77
N CYS A 100 17.72 14.88 -6.53
CA CYS A 100 17.85 15.90 -5.48
C CYS A 100 17.04 15.56 -4.21
N LYS A 101 16.07 14.66 -4.30
CA LYS A 101 15.20 14.20 -3.23
C LYS A 101 15.16 12.67 -3.20
N GLN A 102 14.65 12.07 -2.11
CA GLN A 102 14.53 10.62 -1.98
C GLN A 102 13.06 10.18 -1.95
N ASP A 103 12.78 8.98 -2.48
CA ASP A 103 11.46 8.37 -2.39
C ASP A 103 10.97 8.33 -0.92
N GLY A 104 9.78 8.84 -0.64
CA GLY A 104 9.19 8.94 0.71
C GLY A 104 9.57 10.21 1.47
N GLU A 105 10.42 11.08 0.92
CA GLU A 105 10.79 12.38 1.51
C GLU A 105 9.63 13.38 1.40
N ALA A 106 9.44 14.21 2.43
CA ALA A 106 8.55 15.35 2.37
C ALA A 106 9.17 16.46 1.52
N ILE A 107 8.35 17.10 0.68
CA ILE A 107 8.74 18.17 -0.22
C ILE A 107 7.84 19.38 -0.06
N ASP A 108 8.38 20.56 -0.34
CA ASP A 108 7.66 21.83 -0.34
C ASP A 108 7.56 22.41 -1.76
N ALA A 109 6.62 23.34 -1.95
CA ALA A 109 6.49 24.07 -3.20
C ALA A 109 7.79 24.82 -3.55
N GLY A 110 8.31 24.61 -4.74
CA GLY A 110 9.56 25.18 -5.24
C GLY A 110 10.77 24.25 -5.11
N ASP A 111 10.67 23.12 -4.41
CA ASP A 111 11.74 22.14 -4.34
C ASP A 111 12.10 21.58 -5.71
N VAL A 112 13.40 21.48 -5.97
CA VAL A 112 13.95 20.72 -7.12
C VAL A 112 13.99 19.26 -6.75
N ILE A 113 13.27 18.44 -7.51
CA ILE A 113 13.16 17.00 -7.30
C ILE A 113 14.26 16.26 -8.05
N LEU A 114 14.44 16.60 -9.33
CA LEU A 114 15.42 16.02 -10.25
C LEU A 114 15.99 17.10 -11.15
N GLU A 115 17.27 16.94 -11.52
CA GLU A 115 17.90 17.62 -12.66
C GLU A 115 18.23 16.53 -13.70
N ILE A 116 17.88 16.76 -14.95
CA ILE A 116 18.05 15.82 -16.06
C ILE A 116 18.77 16.51 -17.21
N GLU A 117 19.74 15.81 -17.83
CA GLU A 117 20.46 16.26 -19.02
C GLU A 117 20.46 15.14 -20.06
N GLY A 118 20.12 15.47 -21.31
CA GLY A 118 20.04 14.48 -22.39
C GLY A 118 19.67 15.10 -23.71
N ARG A 119 19.43 14.26 -24.72
CA ARG A 119 18.93 14.74 -26.00
C ARG A 119 17.54 15.34 -25.85
N ARG A 120 17.33 16.46 -26.48
CA ARG A 120 16.05 17.19 -26.44
C ARG A 120 14.86 16.32 -26.87
N SER A 121 15.04 15.52 -27.92
CA SER A 121 14.02 14.60 -28.43
C SER A 121 13.60 13.59 -27.36
N ASP A 122 14.56 12.99 -26.64
CA ASP A 122 14.32 11.98 -25.62
C ASP A 122 13.64 12.58 -24.39
N LEU A 123 14.11 13.76 -23.95
CA LEU A 123 13.52 14.48 -22.83
C LEU A 123 12.05 14.84 -23.10
N LEU A 124 11.74 15.37 -24.31
CA LEU A 124 10.38 15.74 -24.68
C LEU A 124 9.46 14.53 -24.80
N ALA A 125 9.94 13.42 -25.39
CA ALA A 125 9.16 12.20 -25.56
C ALA A 125 8.79 11.53 -24.24
N GLN A 126 9.65 11.63 -23.21
CA GLN A 126 9.47 10.93 -21.94
C GLN A 126 8.89 11.80 -20.81
N GLU A 127 8.90 13.14 -20.98
CA GLU A 127 8.49 14.09 -19.95
C GLU A 127 7.08 13.80 -19.43
N ARG A 128 6.10 13.67 -20.32
CA ARG A 128 4.69 13.53 -19.92
C ARG A 128 4.44 12.25 -19.15
N VAL A 129 4.93 11.13 -19.65
CA VAL A 129 4.78 9.82 -18.98
C VAL A 129 5.51 9.83 -17.65
N GLY A 130 6.74 10.36 -17.61
CA GLY A 130 7.52 10.50 -16.38
C GLY A 130 6.80 11.33 -15.32
N LEU A 131 6.28 12.52 -15.72
CA LEU A 131 5.50 13.37 -14.81
C LEU A 131 4.24 12.66 -14.31
N ASN A 132 3.50 11.96 -15.17
CA ASN A 132 2.30 11.23 -14.77
C ASN A 132 2.61 10.17 -13.71
N ILE A 133 3.75 9.48 -13.81
CA ILE A 133 4.22 8.49 -12.82
C ILE A 133 4.50 9.19 -11.49
N LEU A 134 5.35 10.23 -11.49
CA LEU A 134 5.70 10.96 -10.28
C LEU A 134 4.48 11.61 -9.62
N GLN A 135 3.64 12.27 -10.39
CA GLN A 135 2.44 12.95 -9.89
C GLN A 135 1.46 11.98 -9.24
N ARG A 136 1.20 10.82 -9.88
CA ARG A 136 0.30 9.81 -9.33
C ARG A 136 0.86 9.16 -8.08
N LEU A 137 2.10 8.66 -8.13
CA LEU A 137 2.69 7.95 -7.00
C LEU A 137 2.92 8.88 -5.80
N SER A 138 3.36 10.12 -6.05
CA SER A 138 3.48 11.14 -5.00
C SER A 138 2.12 11.55 -4.41
N GLY A 139 1.08 11.63 -5.23
CA GLY A 139 -0.28 11.88 -4.76
C GLY A 139 -0.78 10.77 -3.81
N ILE A 140 -0.54 9.50 -4.15
CA ILE A 140 -0.86 8.35 -3.29
C ILE A 140 -0.06 8.40 -1.98
N ALA A 141 1.25 8.64 -2.05
CA ALA A 141 2.11 8.72 -0.87
C ALA A 141 1.69 9.88 0.05
N THR A 142 1.38 11.05 -0.54
CA THR A 142 0.90 12.24 0.20
C THR A 142 -0.43 11.96 0.90
N ALA A 143 -1.40 11.39 0.18
CA ALA A 143 -2.69 11.01 0.76
C ALA A 143 -2.52 9.99 1.90
N THR A 144 -1.67 8.99 1.70
CA THR A 144 -1.39 7.96 2.70
C THR A 144 -0.79 8.56 3.96
N ARG A 145 0.21 9.44 3.84
CA ARG A 145 0.83 10.16 4.96
C ARG A 145 -0.22 10.98 5.72
N ARG A 146 -1.05 11.72 5.01
CA ARG A 146 -2.13 12.51 5.60
C ARG A 146 -3.14 11.66 6.39
N PHE A 147 -3.60 10.56 5.82
CA PHE A 147 -4.53 9.67 6.51
C PHE A 147 -3.88 8.99 7.72
N GLN A 148 -2.62 8.60 7.62
CA GLN A 148 -1.87 8.04 8.74
C GLN A 148 -1.74 9.05 9.90
N GLU A 149 -1.48 10.33 9.60
CA GLU A 149 -1.41 11.40 10.59
C GLU A 149 -2.77 11.66 11.28
N LEU A 150 -3.87 11.67 10.50
CA LEU A 150 -5.21 11.78 11.06
C LEU A 150 -5.52 10.62 12.02
N LEU A 151 -5.21 9.40 11.60
CA LEU A 151 -5.39 8.18 12.40
C LEU A 151 -4.57 8.23 13.69
N HIS A 152 -3.30 8.62 13.60
CA HIS A 152 -2.37 8.69 14.73
C HIS A 152 -2.74 9.74 15.78
N ARG A 153 -3.52 10.77 15.44
CA ARG A 153 -4.03 11.74 16.44
C ARG A 153 -4.90 11.07 17.50
N ARG A 154 -5.57 9.96 17.16
CA ARG A 154 -6.50 9.22 18.02
C ARG A 154 -5.95 7.86 18.45
N ASN A 155 -5.22 7.19 17.56
CA ASN A 155 -4.67 5.86 17.80
C ASN A 155 -3.29 5.73 17.12
N PRO A 156 -2.20 5.97 17.87
CA PRO A 156 -0.84 5.91 17.32
C PRO A 156 -0.40 4.48 16.94
N ASP A 157 -1.16 3.47 17.33
CA ASP A 157 -0.85 2.06 17.09
C ASP A 157 -1.55 1.49 15.86
N ALA A 158 -2.56 2.20 15.33
CA ALA A 158 -3.29 1.79 14.14
C ALA A 158 -2.63 2.32 12.85
N HIS A 159 -2.87 1.61 11.75
CA HIS A 159 -2.28 1.95 10.46
C HIS A 159 -3.30 1.95 9.33
N VAL A 160 -3.14 2.90 8.40
CA VAL A 160 -3.86 2.83 7.12
C VAL A 160 -3.19 1.82 6.20
N VAL A 161 -3.99 1.05 5.46
CA VAL A 161 -3.49 0.04 4.54
C VAL A 161 -4.20 0.12 3.19
N ALA A 162 -3.48 -0.27 2.13
CA ALA A 162 -4.02 -0.33 0.78
C ALA A 162 -5.02 -1.48 0.61
N THR A 163 -5.76 -1.44 -0.48
CA THR A 163 -6.59 -2.54 -0.96
C THR A 163 -6.08 -3.05 -2.32
N ARG A 164 -6.81 -3.99 -2.95
CA ARG A 164 -6.59 -4.37 -4.35
C ARG A 164 -7.37 -3.53 -5.35
N LYS A 165 -8.05 -2.47 -4.90
CA LYS A 165 -8.73 -1.49 -5.78
C LYS A 165 -7.69 -0.51 -6.33
N THR A 166 -6.82 -0.97 -7.20
CA THR A 166 -5.69 -0.23 -7.76
C THR A 166 -5.52 -0.54 -9.25
N PRO A 167 -5.43 0.48 -10.14
CA PRO A 167 -5.15 0.26 -11.56
C PRO A 167 -3.67 -0.04 -11.85
N TRP A 168 -2.72 0.47 -11.04
CA TRP A 168 -1.28 0.27 -11.25
C TRP A 168 -0.65 -0.81 -10.36
N GLY A 169 -1.48 -1.58 -9.66
CA GLY A 169 -1.04 -2.77 -8.93
C GLY A 169 0.07 -2.51 -7.91
N LEU A 170 1.23 -3.12 -8.12
CA LEU A 170 2.35 -3.03 -7.18
C LEU A 170 2.96 -1.64 -7.07
N LEU A 171 2.89 -0.81 -8.12
CA LEU A 171 3.41 0.56 -8.08
C LEU A 171 2.60 1.43 -7.12
N ASP A 172 1.27 1.37 -7.21
CA ASP A 172 0.40 2.08 -6.26
C ASP A 172 0.65 1.62 -4.81
N LYS A 173 0.87 0.30 -4.61
CA LYS A 173 1.19 -0.25 -3.28
C LYS A 173 2.56 0.21 -2.75
N ARG A 174 3.55 0.34 -3.63
CA ARG A 174 4.82 0.96 -3.29
C ARG A 174 4.63 2.40 -2.83
N ALA A 175 3.81 3.18 -3.54
CA ALA A 175 3.52 4.56 -3.17
C ALA A 175 2.82 4.65 -1.80
N VAL A 176 1.88 3.75 -1.48
CA VAL A 176 1.29 3.66 -0.14
C VAL A 176 2.36 3.38 0.92
N HIS A 177 3.29 2.44 0.65
CA HIS A 177 4.41 2.16 1.55
C HIS A 177 5.29 3.38 1.79
N LEU A 178 5.66 4.11 0.73
CA LEU A 178 6.47 5.34 0.80
C LEU A 178 5.75 6.45 1.58
N GLY A 179 4.42 6.48 1.56
CA GLY A 179 3.60 7.34 2.40
C GLY A 179 3.53 6.92 3.88
N GLY A 180 4.06 5.74 4.23
CA GLY A 180 4.06 5.17 5.59
C GLY A 180 2.88 4.24 5.88
N GLY A 181 2.07 3.88 4.89
CA GLY A 181 0.96 2.92 5.01
C GLY A 181 1.37 1.47 4.75
N GLY A 182 0.49 0.55 5.13
CA GLY A 182 0.63 -0.87 4.84
C GLY A 182 0.17 -1.22 3.41
N THR A 183 0.84 -2.18 2.79
CA THR A 183 0.51 -2.63 1.43
C THR A 183 -0.67 -3.58 1.37
N HIS A 184 -1.03 -4.19 2.52
CA HIS A 184 -1.90 -5.34 2.54
C HIS A 184 -1.38 -6.44 1.60
N ARG A 185 -2.17 -7.49 1.22
CA ARG A 185 -1.70 -8.50 0.27
C ARG A 185 -1.35 -7.87 -1.09
N LEU A 186 -0.22 -8.30 -1.66
CA LEU A 186 0.29 -7.77 -2.92
C LEU A 186 -0.51 -8.24 -4.14
N GLY A 187 -1.07 -9.46 -4.06
CA GLY A 187 -1.90 -10.06 -5.10
C GLY A 187 -2.74 -11.20 -4.54
N LEU A 188 -3.40 -11.98 -5.42
CA LEU A 188 -4.14 -13.19 -5.02
C LEU A 188 -3.21 -14.31 -4.56
N TRP A 189 -1.99 -14.30 -5.05
CA TRP A 189 -0.94 -15.28 -4.78
C TRP A 189 -0.19 -15.07 -3.46
N ASP A 190 -0.38 -13.90 -2.83
CA ASP A 190 0.44 -13.45 -1.70
C ASP A 190 -0.14 -13.84 -0.34
N ALA A 191 -1.45 -13.73 -0.17
CA ALA A 191 -2.13 -14.07 1.08
C ALA A 191 -3.56 -14.55 0.85
N ILE A 192 -4.08 -15.30 1.82
CA ILE A 192 -5.44 -15.81 1.81
C ILE A 192 -6.36 -14.76 2.42
N LEU A 193 -7.38 -14.30 1.66
CA LEU A 193 -8.48 -13.48 2.15
C LEU A 193 -9.79 -14.14 1.78
N VAL A 194 -10.46 -14.70 2.77
CA VAL A 194 -11.78 -15.29 2.64
C VAL A 194 -12.82 -14.19 2.75
N LYS A 195 -13.62 -14.02 1.70
CA LYS A 195 -14.68 -13.01 1.59
C LYS A 195 -16.06 -13.65 1.69
N ASN A 196 -17.10 -12.83 1.90
CA ASN A 196 -18.48 -13.27 1.96
C ASN A 196 -18.89 -14.22 0.84
N ASN A 197 -18.48 -13.95 -0.41
CA ASN A 197 -18.78 -14.81 -1.55
C ASN A 197 -18.17 -16.21 -1.38
N HIS A 198 -17.02 -16.34 -0.72
CA HIS A 198 -16.45 -17.63 -0.38
C HIS A 198 -17.22 -18.30 0.77
N LEU A 199 -17.58 -17.52 1.80
CA LEU A 199 -18.30 -18.02 2.97
C LEU A 199 -19.66 -18.58 2.59
N ALA A 200 -20.40 -17.89 1.69
CA ALA A 200 -21.70 -18.33 1.19
C ALA A 200 -21.67 -19.72 0.47
N LEU A 201 -20.50 -20.15 0.04
CA LEU A 201 -20.31 -21.48 -0.58
C LEU A 201 -19.99 -22.58 0.45
N LEU A 202 -19.73 -22.23 1.71
CA LEU A 202 -19.31 -23.16 2.74
C LEU A 202 -20.45 -23.58 3.68
N ALA A 203 -21.29 -22.63 4.09
CA ALA A 203 -22.43 -22.89 4.96
C ALA A 203 -23.46 -21.75 4.86
N ASN A 204 -24.69 -22.03 5.33
CA ASN A 204 -25.78 -21.04 5.35
C ASN A 204 -25.65 -20.02 6.49
N ARG A 205 -24.97 -20.38 7.58
CA ARG A 205 -24.73 -19.51 8.73
C ARG A 205 -23.31 -19.01 8.70
N GLU A 206 -23.14 -17.69 8.88
CA GLU A 206 -21.85 -17.03 8.79
C GLU A 206 -20.84 -17.62 9.81
N GLU A 207 -21.26 -17.85 11.06
CA GLU A 207 -20.42 -18.39 12.13
C GLU A 207 -19.89 -19.80 11.82
N GLU A 208 -20.69 -20.61 11.14
CA GLU A 208 -20.26 -21.93 10.70
C GLU A 208 -19.33 -21.83 9.49
N ALA A 209 -19.66 -20.96 8.54
CA ALA A 209 -18.85 -20.75 7.33
C ALA A 209 -17.45 -20.25 7.66
N VAL A 210 -17.30 -19.27 8.58
CA VAL A 210 -15.98 -18.76 8.98
C VAL A 210 -15.15 -19.81 9.69
N ARG A 211 -15.75 -20.67 10.53
CA ARG A 211 -15.04 -21.78 11.18
C ARG A 211 -14.49 -22.77 10.14
N ILE A 212 -15.33 -23.19 9.20
CA ILE A 212 -14.93 -24.08 8.12
C ILE A 212 -13.84 -23.43 7.25
N ALA A 213 -13.97 -22.12 6.96
CA ALA A 213 -12.99 -21.38 6.17
C ALA A 213 -11.61 -21.36 6.81
N VAL A 214 -11.53 -21.05 8.11
CA VAL A 214 -10.27 -21.04 8.87
C VAL A 214 -9.63 -22.44 8.88
N GLU A 215 -10.41 -23.47 9.21
CA GLU A 215 -9.92 -24.86 9.25
C GLU A 215 -9.39 -25.33 7.88
N ARG A 216 -10.05 -24.95 6.79
CA ARG A 216 -9.63 -25.31 5.41
C ARG A 216 -8.45 -24.48 4.92
N ALA A 217 -8.32 -23.23 5.35
CA ALA A 217 -7.23 -22.34 4.94
C ALA A 217 -5.92 -22.65 5.69
N TRP A 218 -6.02 -23.13 6.92
CA TRP A 218 -4.86 -23.32 7.82
C TRP A 218 -3.74 -24.20 7.26
N PRO A 219 -4.00 -25.34 6.56
CA PRO A 219 -2.94 -26.14 5.95
C PRO A 219 -2.07 -25.37 4.95
N ALA A 220 -2.61 -24.34 4.30
CA ALA A 220 -1.90 -23.52 3.32
C ALA A 220 -1.14 -22.33 3.93
N ARG A 221 -1.11 -22.18 5.26
CA ARG A 221 -0.52 -21.04 5.98
C ARG A 221 0.95 -20.76 5.66
N GLN A 222 1.73 -21.81 5.39
CA GLN A 222 3.16 -21.68 5.08
C GLN A 222 3.42 -21.02 3.70
N SER A 223 2.42 -21.04 2.81
CA SER A 223 2.49 -20.42 1.48
C SER A 223 1.84 -19.05 1.43
N ALA A 224 1.30 -18.56 2.54
CA ALA A 224 0.58 -17.31 2.62
C ALA A 224 1.25 -16.34 3.59
N ALA A 225 1.30 -15.06 3.23
CA ALA A 225 1.81 -14.00 4.10
C ALA A 225 0.93 -13.84 5.36
N PHE A 226 -0.37 -14.08 5.22
CA PHE A 226 -1.36 -14.10 6.28
C PHE A 226 -2.63 -14.82 5.84
N ILE A 227 -3.49 -15.17 6.80
CA ILE A 227 -4.85 -15.63 6.55
C ILE A 227 -5.82 -14.63 7.16
N GLU A 228 -6.74 -14.13 6.34
CA GLU A 228 -7.75 -13.15 6.72
C GLU A 228 -9.14 -13.62 6.40
N VAL A 229 -10.09 -13.34 7.29
CA VAL A 229 -11.51 -13.64 7.10
C VAL A 229 -12.33 -12.35 7.25
N GLU A 230 -13.12 -12.04 6.24
CA GLU A 230 -14.09 -10.95 6.22
C GLU A 230 -15.35 -11.37 6.99
N VAL A 231 -15.77 -10.57 7.97
CA VAL A 231 -16.94 -10.83 8.82
C VAL A 231 -17.84 -9.61 8.91
N ARG A 232 -19.16 -9.85 9.04
CA ARG A 232 -20.20 -8.81 9.10
C ARG A 232 -21.03 -8.83 10.36
N SER A 233 -20.74 -9.73 11.29
CA SER A 233 -21.44 -9.83 12.57
C SER A 233 -20.47 -10.08 13.71
N GLU A 234 -20.86 -9.70 14.93
CA GLU A 234 -20.11 -9.99 16.15
C GLU A 234 -19.95 -11.51 16.35
N LEU A 235 -21.01 -12.28 16.13
CA LEU A 235 -20.98 -13.73 16.27
C LEU A 235 -19.96 -14.37 15.32
N ALA A 236 -19.90 -13.91 14.06
CA ALA A 236 -18.92 -14.39 13.10
C ALA A 236 -17.48 -13.98 13.48
N ALA A 237 -17.28 -12.75 14.00
CA ALA A 237 -15.97 -12.29 14.46
C ALA A 237 -15.43 -13.16 15.61
N LEU A 238 -16.29 -13.44 16.61
CA LEU A 238 -15.94 -14.31 17.73
C LEU A 238 -15.67 -15.75 17.26
N ALA A 239 -16.52 -16.30 16.39
CA ALA A 239 -16.36 -17.65 15.85
C ALA A 239 -15.05 -17.81 15.06
N ALA A 240 -14.70 -16.80 14.22
CA ALA A 240 -13.44 -16.79 13.47
C ALA A 240 -12.23 -16.69 14.40
N ALA A 241 -12.24 -15.80 15.39
CA ALA A 241 -11.15 -15.67 16.37
C ALA A 241 -10.94 -16.95 17.18
N GLN A 242 -12.04 -17.60 17.61
CA GLN A 242 -11.99 -18.89 18.30
C GLN A 242 -11.43 -20.00 17.39
N ALA A 243 -11.79 -19.99 16.13
CA ALA A 243 -11.26 -20.95 15.14
C ALA A 243 -9.75 -20.74 14.95
N PHE A 244 -9.31 -19.49 14.78
CA PHE A 244 -7.87 -19.16 14.69
C PHE A 244 -7.10 -19.61 15.93
N ARG A 245 -7.60 -19.31 17.12
CA ARG A 245 -6.97 -19.80 18.38
C ARG A 245 -6.82 -21.32 18.37
N ARG A 246 -7.88 -22.07 18.03
CA ARG A 246 -7.85 -23.54 18.02
C ARG A 246 -6.79 -24.10 17.06
N VAL A 247 -6.71 -23.58 15.82
CA VAL A 247 -5.74 -24.06 14.83
C VAL A 247 -4.31 -23.68 15.20
N GLN A 248 -4.09 -22.52 15.85
CA GLN A 248 -2.79 -22.09 16.36
C GLN A 248 -2.33 -22.99 17.52
N GLU A 249 -3.19 -23.24 18.52
CA GLU A 249 -2.89 -24.10 19.68
C GLU A 249 -2.63 -25.58 19.28
N SER A 250 -3.26 -26.05 18.19
CA SER A 250 -3.09 -27.43 17.72
C SER A 250 -1.84 -27.63 16.85
N SER A 251 -1.17 -26.58 16.40
CA SER A 251 -0.10 -26.69 15.38
C SER A 251 1.29 -26.95 15.94
N HIS A 252 1.50 -27.05 17.24
CA HIS A 252 2.80 -27.28 17.91
C HIS A 252 3.96 -26.37 17.44
N GLU A 253 3.66 -25.29 16.71
CA GLU A 253 4.64 -24.28 16.33
C GLU A 253 4.82 -23.28 17.48
N GLU A 254 6.02 -22.75 17.66
CA GLU A 254 6.23 -21.65 18.61
C GLU A 254 5.41 -20.43 18.19
N SER A 255 4.84 -19.71 19.14
CA SER A 255 3.89 -18.60 18.92
C SER A 255 4.39 -17.51 17.96
N ASP A 256 5.71 -17.31 17.91
CA ASP A 256 6.33 -16.28 17.05
C ASP A 256 6.50 -16.71 15.59
N GLY A 257 6.37 -18.02 15.29
CA GLY A 257 6.45 -18.58 13.93
C GLY A 257 5.11 -18.66 13.19
N HIS A 258 3.98 -18.46 13.88
CA HIS A 258 2.66 -18.62 13.28
C HIS A 258 2.39 -17.61 12.16
N CYS A 259 1.73 -18.08 11.09
CA CYS A 259 1.16 -17.21 10.05
C CYS A 259 0.20 -16.20 10.70
N PRO A 260 0.35 -14.88 10.46
CA PRO A 260 -0.57 -13.88 10.98
C PRO A 260 -2.02 -14.18 10.57
N CYS A 261 -2.94 -14.08 11.53
CA CYS A 261 -4.37 -14.27 11.34
C CYS A 261 -5.08 -12.93 11.49
N LEU A 262 -5.95 -12.57 10.55
CA LEU A 262 -6.61 -11.28 10.51
C LEU A 262 -8.14 -11.45 10.49
N LEU A 263 -8.82 -10.51 11.15
CA LEU A 263 -10.26 -10.30 11.06
C LEU A 263 -10.54 -8.98 10.36
N LEU A 264 -11.14 -9.03 9.20
CA LEU A 264 -11.62 -7.85 8.49
C LEU A 264 -13.08 -7.61 8.87
N LEU A 265 -13.33 -6.53 9.61
CA LEU A 265 -14.67 -6.09 10.04
C LEU A 265 -15.26 -5.23 8.92
N ASP A 266 -16.15 -5.84 8.10
CA ASP A 266 -16.63 -5.23 6.86
C ASP A 266 -17.91 -4.44 7.04
N ASN A 267 -17.88 -3.15 6.68
CA ASN A 267 -19.06 -2.25 6.68
C ASN A 267 -19.77 -2.14 8.04
N MET A 268 -19.07 -2.24 9.15
CA MET A 268 -19.59 -2.05 10.49
C MET A 268 -19.40 -0.61 10.97
N SER A 269 -20.29 -0.14 11.84
CA SER A 269 -20.15 1.17 12.49
C SER A 269 -19.01 1.15 13.52
N PRO A 270 -18.42 2.32 13.85
CA PRO A 270 -17.43 2.43 14.92
C PRO A 270 -17.87 1.81 16.25
N GLY A 271 -19.13 2.00 16.64
CA GLY A 271 -19.66 1.41 17.87
C GLY A 271 -19.71 -0.11 17.86
N GLN A 272 -20.11 -0.72 16.74
CA GLN A 272 -20.10 -2.18 16.59
C GLN A 272 -18.67 -2.74 16.65
N MET A 273 -17.71 -2.10 15.96
CA MET A 273 -16.31 -2.52 16.01
C MET A 273 -15.73 -2.42 17.42
N SER A 274 -16.02 -1.33 18.16
CA SER A 274 -15.58 -1.17 19.55
C SER A 274 -16.12 -2.28 20.45
N ALA A 275 -17.41 -2.66 20.29
CA ALA A 275 -18.01 -3.75 21.05
C ALA A 275 -17.32 -5.09 20.75
N ILE A 276 -17.07 -5.40 19.47
CA ILE A 276 -16.36 -6.62 19.05
C ILE A 276 -14.94 -6.67 19.65
N ILE A 277 -14.19 -5.56 19.57
CA ILE A 277 -12.84 -5.50 20.13
C ILE A 277 -12.84 -5.70 21.65
N ALA A 278 -13.82 -5.12 22.36
CA ALA A 278 -13.97 -5.31 23.80
C ALA A 278 -14.28 -6.78 24.13
N GLU A 279 -15.17 -7.43 23.40
CA GLU A 279 -15.53 -8.83 23.61
C GLU A 279 -14.37 -9.79 23.26
N LEU A 280 -13.64 -9.56 22.14
CA LEU A 280 -12.43 -10.30 21.81
C LEU A 280 -11.39 -10.20 22.92
N ARG A 281 -11.25 -9.03 23.54
CA ARG A 281 -10.34 -8.82 24.67
C ARG A 281 -10.83 -9.57 25.93
N ALA A 282 -12.11 -9.48 26.25
CA ALA A 282 -12.70 -10.16 27.41
C ALA A 282 -12.53 -11.69 27.34
N GLN A 283 -12.67 -12.27 26.14
CA GLN A 283 -12.49 -13.70 25.90
C GLN A 283 -11.03 -14.11 25.63
N LYS A 284 -10.05 -13.19 25.74
CA LYS A 284 -8.62 -13.44 25.45
C LYS A 284 -8.38 -13.98 24.03
N LEU A 285 -9.17 -13.50 23.06
CA LEU A 285 -9.07 -13.88 21.65
C LEU A 285 -8.24 -12.86 20.85
N LEU A 286 -8.13 -11.64 21.38
CA LEU A 286 -7.46 -10.53 20.68
C LEU A 286 -5.97 -10.81 20.41
N ASP A 287 -5.31 -11.62 21.25
CA ASP A 287 -3.91 -12.00 21.07
C ASP A 287 -3.69 -12.99 19.91
N HIS A 288 -4.74 -13.61 19.41
CA HIS A 288 -4.70 -14.57 18.31
C HIS A 288 -4.94 -13.96 16.95
N VAL A 289 -5.42 -12.69 16.87
CA VAL A 289 -5.80 -12.03 15.62
C VAL A 289 -5.35 -10.57 15.57
N VAL A 290 -5.10 -10.09 14.37
CA VAL A 290 -5.00 -8.67 14.02
C VAL A 290 -6.35 -8.24 13.48
N THR A 291 -6.81 -7.04 13.78
CA THR A 291 -8.13 -6.54 13.39
C THR A 291 -8.03 -5.42 12.37
N GLU A 292 -8.84 -5.51 11.31
CA GLU A 292 -8.90 -4.53 10.24
C GLU A 292 -10.32 -3.99 10.08
N ALA A 293 -10.48 -2.67 10.05
CA ALA A 293 -11.72 -2.01 9.64
C ALA A 293 -11.73 -1.78 8.13
N SER A 294 -12.85 -2.08 7.49
CA SER A 294 -13.05 -1.88 6.05
C SER A 294 -14.45 -1.39 5.74
N GLY A 295 -14.61 -0.69 4.62
CA GLY A 295 -15.90 -0.23 4.10
C GLY A 295 -16.20 1.24 4.39
N ASN A 296 -16.36 2.03 3.32
CA ASN A 296 -16.81 3.44 3.32
C ASN A 296 -16.05 4.38 4.27
N ILE A 297 -14.77 4.08 4.56
CA ILE A 297 -13.92 4.93 5.40
C ILE A 297 -13.29 6.01 4.52
N SER A 298 -13.40 7.25 4.97
CA SER A 298 -12.96 8.46 4.28
C SER A 298 -12.32 9.42 5.26
N GLU A 299 -11.84 10.55 4.74
CA GLU A 299 -11.27 11.61 5.58
C GLU A 299 -12.25 12.14 6.63
N SER A 300 -13.55 12.20 6.30
CA SER A 300 -14.57 12.77 7.20
C SER A 300 -14.91 11.88 8.40
N ASN A 301 -14.57 10.59 8.37
CA ASN A 301 -14.92 9.64 9.42
C ASN A 301 -13.77 8.79 9.96
N ILE A 302 -12.57 8.89 9.40
CA ILE A 302 -11.42 8.07 9.81
C ILE A 302 -11.08 8.24 11.31
N GLU A 303 -11.24 9.44 11.86
CA GLU A 303 -10.96 9.69 13.28
C GLU A 303 -11.96 8.93 14.21
N GLU A 304 -13.19 8.70 13.76
CA GLU A 304 -14.16 7.89 14.51
C GLU A 304 -13.74 6.42 14.52
N TYR A 305 -13.32 5.88 13.36
CA TYR A 305 -12.80 4.51 13.25
C TYR A 305 -11.48 4.33 14.02
N ALA A 306 -10.66 5.35 14.12
CA ALA A 306 -9.43 5.32 14.91
C ALA A 306 -9.69 4.98 16.40
N THR A 307 -10.82 5.40 16.95
CA THR A 307 -11.18 5.16 18.37
C THR A 307 -11.70 3.74 18.65
N CYS A 308 -11.98 2.94 17.63
CA CYS A 308 -12.55 1.60 17.79
C CYS A 308 -11.56 0.57 18.35
N GLY A 309 -10.26 0.87 18.35
CA GLY A 309 -9.22 -0.05 18.83
C GLY A 309 -8.82 -1.13 17.83
N VAL A 310 -9.15 -0.95 16.53
CA VAL A 310 -8.63 -1.79 15.44
C VAL A 310 -7.17 -1.51 15.16
N ASP A 311 -6.44 -2.49 14.61
CA ASP A 311 -5.01 -2.37 14.28
C ASP A 311 -4.76 -1.74 12.91
N ALA A 312 -5.67 -1.96 11.97
CA ALA A 312 -5.56 -1.45 10.61
C ALA A 312 -6.90 -0.91 10.09
N ILE A 313 -6.81 0.03 9.17
CA ILE A 313 -7.95 0.59 8.41
C ILE A 313 -7.62 0.50 6.93
N SER A 314 -8.36 -0.33 6.19
CA SER A 314 -8.15 -0.44 4.74
C SER A 314 -8.97 0.58 3.98
N MET A 315 -8.29 1.30 3.07
CA MET A 315 -8.87 2.40 2.31
C MET A 315 -8.61 2.24 0.82
N GLY A 316 -9.67 1.93 0.06
CA GLY A 316 -9.58 1.87 -1.40
C GLY A 316 -9.29 3.24 -2.02
N ALA A 317 -9.75 4.32 -1.39
CA ALA A 317 -9.57 5.69 -1.85
C ALA A 317 -8.09 6.08 -2.07
N LEU A 318 -7.17 5.48 -1.32
CA LEU A 318 -5.73 5.72 -1.49
C LEU A 318 -5.25 5.45 -2.93
N THR A 319 -5.81 4.44 -3.59
CA THR A 319 -5.29 3.95 -4.87
C THR A 319 -6.28 4.01 -6.03
N HIS A 320 -7.61 3.93 -5.79
CA HIS A 320 -8.57 4.02 -6.89
C HIS A 320 -8.92 5.46 -7.29
N SER A 321 -8.77 6.44 -6.38
CA SER A 321 -9.10 7.85 -6.64
C SER A 321 -8.07 8.82 -6.04
N PRO A 322 -6.76 8.61 -6.23
CA PRO A 322 -5.77 9.52 -5.70
C PRO A 322 -5.82 10.86 -6.47
N ARG A 323 -5.67 11.97 -5.75
CA ARG A 323 -5.34 13.25 -6.36
C ARG A 323 -3.86 13.23 -6.74
N ALA A 324 -3.54 13.54 -7.98
CA ALA A 324 -2.15 13.70 -8.40
C ALA A 324 -1.49 14.90 -7.70
N LEU A 325 -0.23 14.75 -7.29
CA LEU A 325 0.57 15.86 -6.76
C LEU A 325 1.03 16.76 -7.90
N ASP A 326 0.93 18.09 -7.76
CA ASP A 326 1.29 19.01 -8.84
C ASP A 326 2.82 19.17 -8.93
N LEU A 327 3.39 18.60 -9.98
CA LEU A 327 4.80 18.68 -10.36
C LEU A 327 4.92 19.21 -11.78
N CYS A 328 6.00 19.92 -12.12
CA CYS A 328 6.25 20.38 -13.49
C CYS A 328 7.70 20.16 -13.90
N ALA A 329 7.91 20.02 -15.21
CA ALA A 329 9.23 20.10 -15.82
C ALA A 329 9.49 21.55 -16.29
N ARG A 330 10.74 21.98 -16.22
CA ARG A 330 11.25 23.22 -16.83
C ARG A 330 12.53 22.90 -17.55
N LEU A 331 12.52 23.17 -18.85
CA LEU A 331 13.69 23.20 -19.74
C LEU A 331 14.47 24.48 -19.54
#